data_b2b07837d7ea1756ebe1977e33918a79
#
_entry.id   b2b07837d7ea1756ebe1977e33918a79
#
_cell.length_a   1.000
_cell.length_b   1.000
_cell.length_c   1.000
_cell.angle_alpha   90.00
_cell.angle_beta   90.00
_cell.angle_gamma   90.00
#
_symmetry.space_group_name_H-M   'P 1'
#
loop_
_entity.id
_entity.type
_entity.pdbx_description
1 polymer ?
#
loop_
_entity_poly.entity_id
_entity_poly.type
_entity_poly.pdbx_seq_one_letter_code
_entity_poly.pdbx_strand_id
1 'polypeptide(L)'
;EAAVKTLTRGLVELGLLPGGRKAVPKLIRDEAYKPYFMHRTGHWLGMDVHDVGDYKRGGDWRRFEPGMALTVEPGLYLASEREEIPERFRGIGIRIEDDLVVTADGHEVLTHQAPKTVAEIEAWMSA
;
A
#
# COMPACT_ATOMS: atom_id res chain seq x y z
N GLU A 1 7.12 5.67 2.41
CA GLU A 1 7.44 6.65 1.33
C GLU A 1 7.29 6.02 -0.06
N ALA A 2 7.89 4.82 -0.32
CA ALA A 2 7.85 4.15 -1.62
C ALA A 2 6.41 3.85 -2.09
N ALA A 3 5.57 3.27 -1.22
CA ALA A 3 4.17 2.97 -1.52
C ALA A 3 3.39 4.24 -1.91
N VAL A 4 3.48 5.31 -1.11
CA VAL A 4 2.82 6.60 -1.40
C VAL A 4 3.24 7.14 -2.78
N LYS A 5 4.53 7.07 -3.11
CA LYS A 5 5.04 7.51 -4.42
C LYS A 5 4.46 6.67 -5.56
N THR A 6 4.41 5.35 -5.39
CA THR A 6 3.88 4.44 -6.41
C THR A 6 2.38 4.64 -6.60
N LEU A 7 1.61 4.70 -5.51
CA LEU A 7 0.17 4.91 -5.57
C LEU A 7 -0.18 6.29 -6.13
N THR A 8 0.50 7.37 -5.71
CA THR A 8 0.26 8.72 -6.25
C THR A 8 0.53 8.78 -7.75
N ARG A 9 1.60 8.12 -8.22
CA ARG A 9 1.87 8.02 -9.65
C ARG A 9 0.77 7.25 -10.40
N GLY A 10 0.32 6.12 -9.86
CA GLY A 10 -0.80 5.36 -10.41
C GLY A 10 -2.08 6.17 -10.49
N LEU A 11 -2.43 6.94 -9.45
CA LEU A 11 -3.60 7.82 -9.44
C LEU A 11 -3.52 8.90 -10.55
N VAL A 12 -2.33 9.44 -10.80
CA VAL A 12 -2.10 10.37 -11.92
C VAL A 12 -2.25 9.68 -13.28
N GLU A 13 -1.71 8.47 -13.43
CA GLU A 13 -1.81 7.68 -14.67
C GLU A 13 -3.25 7.24 -14.98
N LEU A 14 -4.06 6.99 -13.95
CA LEU A 14 -5.50 6.71 -14.07
C LEU A 14 -6.36 7.98 -14.31
N GLY A 15 -5.75 9.16 -14.25
CA GLY A 15 -6.47 10.43 -14.39
C GLY A 15 -7.28 10.85 -13.15
N LEU A 16 -7.04 10.20 -12.01
CA LEU A 16 -7.71 10.51 -10.73
C LEU A 16 -7.04 11.69 -10.00
N LEU A 17 -5.79 11.98 -10.30
CA LEU A 17 -5.08 13.16 -9.83
C LEU A 17 -4.51 13.94 -11.03
N PRO A 18 -4.55 15.29 -10.99
CA PRO A 18 -4.14 16.14 -12.11
C PRO A 18 -2.62 16.32 -12.23
N GLY A 19 -2.15 16.85 -13.38
CA GLY A 19 -0.83 17.45 -13.56
C GLY A 19 0.27 16.54 -14.10
N GLY A 20 -0.05 15.29 -14.40
CA GLY A 20 0.91 14.33 -14.99
C GLY A 20 2.06 13.96 -14.05
N ARG A 21 3.03 13.16 -14.54
CA ARG A 21 4.12 12.59 -13.70
C ARG A 21 4.98 13.65 -13.00
N LYS A 22 5.13 14.85 -13.58
CA LYS A 22 5.91 15.94 -12.97
C LYS A 22 5.24 16.53 -11.73
N ALA A 23 3.93 16.37 -11.58
CA ALA A 23 3.18 16.86 -10.42
C ALA A 23 3.29 15.94 -9.20
N VAL A 24 3.70 14.68 -9.36
CA VAL A 24 3.74 13.68 -8.27
C VAL A 24 4.43 14.18 -6.99
N PRO A 25 5.61 14.83 -7.03
CA PRO A 25 6.24 15.32 -5.80
C PRO A 25 5.40 16.39 -5.06
N LYS A 26 4.70 17.25 -5.81
CA LYS A 26 3.80 18.25 -5.23
C LYS A 26 2.56 17.58 -4.65
N LEU A 27 1.93 16.67 -5.38
CA LEU A 27 0.74 15.93 -4.93
C LEU A 27 1.00 15.12 -3.65
N ILE A 28 2.21 14.57 -3.49
CA ILE A 28 2.63 13.90 -2.26
C ILE A 28 2.76 14.89 -1.10
N ARG A 29 3.41 16.04 -1.30
CA ARG A 29 3.54 17.07 -0.25
C ARG A 29 2.20 17.62 0.18
N ASP A 30 1.27 17.80 -0.78
CA ASP A 30 -0.10 18.30 -0.54
C ASP A 30 -1.03 17.18 -0.03
N GLU A 31 -0.52 15.96 0.14
CA GLU A 31 -1.27 14.78 0.60
C GLU A 31 -2.50 14.44 -0.26
N ALA A 32 -2.49 14.82 -1.54
CA ALA A 32 -3.62 14.63 -2.46
C ALA A 32 -4.02 13.15 -2.66
N TYR A 33 -3.16 12.21 -2.34
CA TYR A 33 -3.42 10.77 -2.37
C TYR A 33 -4.31 10.27 -1.21
N LYS A 34 -4.35 11.01 -0.08
CA LYS A 34 -5.04 10.54 1.15
C LYS A 34 -6.50 10.16 0.97
N PRO A 35 -7.30 10.84 0.15
CA PRO A 35 -8.67 10.42 -0.11
C PRO A 35 -8.82 9.05 -0.78
N TYR A 36 -7.74 8.51 -1.33
CA TYR A 36 -7.69 7.22 -2.02
C TYR A 36 -6.87 6.17 -1.27
N PHE A 37 -5.95 6.61 -0.42
CA PHE A 37 -5.09 5.77 0.41
C PHE A 37 -4.92 6.44 1.78
N MET A 38 -5.82 6.11 2.71
CA MET A 38 -5.97 6.80 3.98
C MET A 38 -5.29 6.10 5.16
N HIS A 39 -4.84 4.87 4.99
CA HIS A 39 -4.20 4.10 6.07
C HIS A 39 -2.67 4.01 5.90
N ARG A 40 -2.00 3.42 6.87
CA ARG A 40 -0.56 3.18 6.81
C ARG A 40 -0.26 2.05 5.82
N THR A 41 1.00 1.99 5.37
CA THR A 41 1.46 0.94 4.44
C THR A 41 1.63 -0.42 5.10
N GLY A 42 1.70 -0.48 6.45
CA GLY A 42 1.91 -1.72 7.17
C GLY A 42 1.96 -1.51 8.69
N HIS A 43 2.02 -2.61 9.40
CA HIS A 43 2.10 -2.67 10.86
C HIS A 43 3.01 -3.83 11.30
N TRP A 44 3.39 -3.83 12.58
CA TRP A 44 4.08 -4.97 13.17
C TRP A 44 3.14 -6.18 13.20
N LEU A 45 3.72 -7.35 12.92
CA LEU A 45 3.07 -8.65 12.97
C LEU A 45 3.79 -9.50 14.01
N GLY A 46 3.06 -10.10 14.93
CA GLY A 46 3.63 -10.93 16.00
C GLY A 46 2.59 -11.87 16.59
N MET A 47 2.46 -11.92 17.91
CA MET A 47 1.41 -12.71 18.57
C MET A 47 0.01 -12.19 18.21
N ASP A 48 -0.11 -10.88 18.01
CA ASP A 48 -1.31 -10.25 17.48
C ASP A 48 -1.09 -9.82 16.03
N VAL A 49 -2.18 -9.81 15.23
CA VAL A 49 -2.15 -9.34 13.84
C VAL A 49 -1.67 -7.89 13.77
N HIS A 50 -2.21 -7.02 14.62
CA HIS A 50 -1.73 -5.66 14.85
C HIS A 50 -0.89 -5.65 16.13
N ASP A 51 0.33 -6.15 16.04
CA ASP A 51 1.15 -6.32 17.25
C ASP A 51 1.70 -4.99 17.77
N VAL A 52 2.00 -4.98 19.05
CA VAL A 52 2.59 -3.82 19.73
C VAL A 52 4.03 -3.62 19.30
N GLY A 53 4.48 -2.38 19.32
CA GLY A 53 5.88 -2.07 19.03
C GLY A 53 6.10 -0.60 18.70
N ASP A 54 7.34 -0.16 18.88
CA ASP A 54 7.74 1.19 18.57
C ASP A 54 7.99 1.35 17.07
N TYR A 55 7.23 2.23 16.41
CA TYR A 55 7.53 2.69 15.05
C TYR A 55 8.59 3.80 15.04
N LYS A 56 8.72 4.51 16.16
CA LYS A 56 9.69 5.60 16.34
C LYS A 56 10.42 5.46 17.66
N ARG A 57 11.70 5.89 17.68
CA ARG A 57 12.51 6.05 18.90
C ARG A 57 13.11 7.43 18.93
N GLY A 58 12.91 8.17 20.01
CA GLY A 58 13.41 9.56 20.12
C GLY A 58 12.88 10.54 19.06
N GLY A 59 11.71 10.25 18.46
CA GLY A 59 11.12 11.06 17.37
C GLY A 59 11.45 10.59 15.96
N ASP A 60 12.49 9.81 15.77
CA ASP A 60 12.92 9.27 14.48
C ASP A 60 12.27 7.93 14.17
N TRP A 61 12.05 7.66 12.88
CA TRP A 61 11.59 6.36 12.43
C TRP A 61 12.60 5.28 12.77
N ARG A 62 12.11 4.20 13.41
CA ARG A 62 12.92 3.03 13.72
C ARG A 62 13.41 2.39 12.41
N ARG A 63 14.69 2.05 12.38
CA ARG A 63 15.25 1.23 11.30
C ARG A 63 14.81 -0.21 11.46
N PHE A 64 14.63 -0.88 10.34
CA PHE A 64 14.38 -2.33 10.35
C PHE A 64 15.63 -3.07 10.83
N GLU A 65 15.41 -4.09 11.62
CA GLU A 65 16.43 -4.99 12.16
C GLU A 65 16.06 -6.43 11.83
N PRO A 66 17.02 -7.33 11.59
CA PRO A 66 16.74 -8.74 11.33
C PRO A 66 15.85 -9.37 12.43
N GLY A 67 14.87 -10.17 12.01
CA GLY A 67 13.87 -10.78 12.86
C GLY A 67 12.60 -9.97 13.07
N MET A 68 12.52 -8.72 12.60
CA MET A 68 11.26 -7.97 12.61
C MET A 68 10.29 -8.54 11.58
N ALA A 69 9.05 -8.77 12.01
CA ALA A 69 7.95 -9.15 11.13
C ALA A 69 6.97 -7.98 10.99
N LEU A 70 6.50 -7.75 9.76
CA LEU A 70 5.57 -6.65 9.45
C LEU A 70 4.77 -6.96 8.19
N THR A 71 3.63 -6.29 8.05
CA THR A 71 2.86 -6.28 6.80
C THR A 71 3.34 -5.19 5.86
N VAL A 72 3.15 -5.39 4.55
CA VAL A 72 3.20 -4.35 3.52
C VAL A 72 1.92 -4.46 2.70
N GLU A 73 1.02 -3.52 2.90
CA GLU A 73 -0.39 -3.61 2.49
C GLU A 73 -0.92 -2.34 1.81
N PRO A 74 -0.25 -1.80 0.80
CA PRO A 74 -0.76 -0.65 0.08
C PRO A 74 -2.10 -0.96 -0.59
N GLY A 75 -3.01 0.03 -0.60
CA GLY A 75 -4.31 -0.11 -1.23
C GLY A 75 -4.83 1.19 -1.84
N LEU A 76 -5.76 1.06 -2.78
CA LEU A 76 -6.53 2.18 -3.33
C LEU A 76 -8.01 1.92 -3.14
N TYR A 77 -8.72 2.95 -2.70
CA TYR A 77 -10.15 2.89 -2.39
C TYR A 77 -10.86 4.02 -3.11
N LEU A 78 -11.71 3.67 -4.05
CA LEU A 78 -12.41 4.57 -4.96
C LEU A 78 -13.89 4.57 -4.59
N ALA A 79 -14.22 5.36 -3.56
CA ALA A 79 -15.55 5.37 -2.96
C ALA A 79 -16.65 5.67 -3.99
N SER A 80 -17.77 4.95 -3.89
CA SER A 80 -18.88 4.99 -4.84
C SER A 80 -19.59 6.34 -4.87
N GLU A 81 -19.63 7.04 -3.73
CA GLU A 81 -20.29 8.33 -3.55
C GLU A 81 -19.50 9.54 -4.07
N ARG A 82 -18.25 9.32 -4.50
CA ARG A 82 -17.39 10.40 -5.00
C ARG A 82 -17.61 10.64 -6.49
N GLU A 83 -18.38 11.68 -6.81
CA GLU A 83 -18.78 12.00 -8.18
C GLU A 83 -17.61 12.40 -9.09
N GLU A 84 -16.51 12.93 -8.53
CA GLU A 84 -15.29 13.26 -9.27
C GLU A 84 -14.51 12.01 -9.76
N ILE A 85 -14.80 10.82 -9.22
CA ILE A 85 -14.23 9.57 -9.70
C ILE A 85 -15.05 9.11 -10.93
N PRO A 86 -14.39 8.79 -12.05
CA PRO A 86 -15.08 8.21 -13.21
C PRO A 86 -15.89 6.97 -12.81
N GLU A 87 -17.13 6.88 -13.30
CA GLU A 87 -18.10 5.84 -12.92
C GLU A 87 -17.52 4.43 -12.98
N ARG A 88 -16.72 4.13 -14.01
CA ARG A 88 -16.05 2.84 -14.19
C ARG A 88 -15.10 2.42 -13.06
N PHE A 89 -14.72 3.35 -12.20
CA PHE A 89 -13.81 3.10 -11.07
C PHE A 89 -14.51 3.20 -9.71
N ARG A 90 -15.73 3.73 -9.66
CA ARG A 90 -16.45 3.91 -8.39
C ARG A 90 -16.75 2.58 -7.72
N GLY A 91 -16.59 2.55 -6.40
CA GLY A 91 -16.83 1.35 -5.59
C GLY A 91 -15.71 0.31 -5.66
N ILE A 92 -14.63 0.58 -6.38
CA ILE A 92 -13.48 -0.33 -6.44
C ILE A 92 -12.56 -0.07 -5.25
N GLY A 93 -12.26 -1.13 -4.47
CA GLY A 93 -11.24 -1.13 -3.45
C GLY A 93 -10.29 -2.31 -3.66
N ILE A 94 -8.99 -2.06 -3.75
CA ILE A 94 -7.98 -3.11 -3.92
C ILE A 94 -6.86 -2.85 -2.91
N ARG A 95 -6.56 -3.87 -2.10
CA ARG A 95 -5.38 -3.97 -1.24
C ARG A 95 -4.60 -5.21 -1.66
N ILE A 96 -3.30 -5.06 -1.79
CA ILE A 96 -2.38 -6.18 -1.97
C ILE A 96 -1.48 -6.19 -0.75
N GLU A 97 -1.47 -7.30 -0.02
CA GLU A 97 -0.81 -7.43 1.27
C GLU A 97 0.17 -8.59 1.27
N ASP A 98 1.36 -8.33 1.76
CA ASP A 98 2.35 -9.34 2.06
C ASP A 98 2.85 -9.22 3.50
N ASP A 99 3.07 -10.37 4.13
CA ASP A 99 3.77 -10.50 5.39
C ASP A 99 5.25 -10.71 5.13
N LEU A 100 6.07 -9.92 5.79
CA LEU A 100 7.52 -9.90 5.60
C LEU A 100 8.27 -10.16 6.91
N VAL A 101 9.39 -10.88 6.79
CA VAL A 101 10.42 -10.92 7.84
C VAL A 101 11.67 -10.22 7.32
N VAL A 102 12.21 -9.32 8.12
CA VAL A 102 13.48 -8.65 7.84
C VAL A 102 14.63 -9.63 8.08
N THR A 103 15.53 -9.77 7.12
CA THR A 103 16.75 -10.60 7.21
C THR A 103 17.99 -9.72 7.32
N ALA A 104 19.17 -10.32 7.51
CA ALA A 104 20.42 -9.57 7.62
C ALA A 104 20.78 -8.79 6.33
N ASP A 105 20.36 -9.30 5.19
CA ASP A 105 20.70 -8.81 3.85
C ASP A 105 19.48 -8.35 3.02
N GLY A 106 18.27 -8.38 3.62
CA GLY A 106 17.06 -7.96 2.93
C GLY A 106 15.78 -8.33 3.66
N HIS A 107 14.92 -9.11 3.01
CA HIS A 107 13.66 -9.58 3.57
C HIS A 107 13.22 -10.89 2.93
N GLU A 108 12.38 -11.61 3.64
CA GLU A 108 11.66 -12.78 3.16
C GLU A 108 10.16 -12.46 3.12
N VAL A 109 9.49 -12.83 2.02
CA VAL A 109 8.03 -12.70 1.88
C VAL A 109 7.39 -14.01 2.32
N LEU A 110 6.73 -14.01 3.46
CA LEU A 110 6.10 -15.21 4.03
C LEU A 110 4.87 -15.66 3.22
N THR A 111 4.16 -14.70 2.63
CA THR A 111 2.93 -14.90 1.86
C THR A 111 3.18 -14.98 0.35
N HIS A 112 4.39 -15.33 -0.08
CA HIS A 112 4.75 -15.39 -1.50
C HIS A 112 3.88 -16.34 -2.35
N GLN A 113 3.25 -17.34 -1.72
CA GLN A 113 2.35 -18.29 -2.40
C GLN A 113 0.94 -17.74 -2.62
N ALA A 114 0.55 -16.63 -1.97
CA ALA A 114 -0.76 -16.03 -2.18
C ALA A 114 -0.84 -15.38 -3.57
N PRO A 115 -1.87 -15.67 -4.37
CA PRO A 115 -2.02 -15.08 -5.70
C PRO A 115 -2.26 -13.58 -5.61
N LYS A 116 -1.56 -12.80 -6.44
CA LYS A 116 -1.60 -11.33 -6.42
C LYS A 116 -1.81 -10.72 -7.80
N THR A 117 -1.35 -11.38 -8.84
CA THR A 117 -1.57 -10.89 -10.20
C THR A 117 -2.99 -11.18 -10.67
N VAL A 118 -3.49 -10.36 -11.60
CA VAL A 118 -4.82 -10.58 -12.20
C VAL A 118 -4.96 -12.00 -12.73
N ALA A 119 -3.95 -12.49 -13.47
CA ALA A 119 -3.98 -13.83 -14.06
C ALA A 119 -4.05 -14.95 -13.00
N GLU A 120 -3.30 -14.83 -11.89
CA GLU A 120 -3.33 -15.82 -10.80
C GLU A 120 -4.68 -15.83 -10.10
N ILE A 121 -5.24 -14.65 -9.82
CA ILE A 121 -6.55 -14.54 -9.16
C ILE A 121 -7.67 -15.09 -10.07
N GLU A 122 -7.67 -14.71 -11.36
CA GLU A 122 -8.65 -15.24 -12.33
C GLU A 122 -8.55 -16.76 -12.48
N ALA A 123 -7.34 -17.32 -12.52
CA ALA A 123 -7.13 -18.76 -12.57
C ALA A 123 -7.69 -19.45 -11.32
N TRP A 124 -7.48 -18.87 -10.14
CA TRP A 124 -7.99 -19.40 -8.87
C TRP A 124 -9.53 -19.39 -8.80
N MET A 125 -10.15 -18.33 -9.34
CA MET A 125 -11.61 -18.17 -9.33
C MET A 125 -12.30 -19.04 -10.39
N SER A 126 -11.54 -19.59 -11.34
CA SER A 126 -12.05 -20.43 -12.43
C SER A 126 -11.89 -21.94 -12.16
N ALA A 127 -11.33 -22.31 -11.01
CA ALA A 127 -11.04 -23.69 -10.61
C ALA A 127 -12.24 -24.41 -9.97
#